data_fa8c0c11de2658fc2970aecafc2c470a
#
_entry.id   fa8c0c11de2658fc2970aecafc2c470a
#
_cell.length_a   1.000
_cell.length_b   1.000
_cell.length_c   1.000
_cell.angle_alpha   90.00
_cell.angle_beta   90.00
_cell.angle_gamma   90.00
#
_symmetry.space_group_name_H-M   'P 1'
#
loop_
_entity.id
_entity.type
_entity.pdbx_description
1 polymer ?
#
loop_
_entity_poly.entity_id
_entity_poly.type
_entity_poly.pdbx_seq_one_letter_code
_entity_poly.pdbx_strand_id
1 'polypeptide(L)'
;MLGGHVERCGHCDHERIAYNSCRNRHCPQCGARAKDAWLQGRVAEALPVPYAHLVFALPHSLNSLYGAHPRWVIDTLFAATAQTLSEFTNNPKWIAGADAGNGNGMMPAFTLILHTWTQDLRRHIHVHAVMACGALDSGGKWHYPARKRNFLFPVEALSCVFRGKFMAALKAARQEGRLERDPETEDGAWKVRQKALYRHDWVVYAKTPLGGSAQVLEYLSRYTHRTAISNERIVATSGREVVISVRADDKGGKRRERIEGSEFVRRIMLHVLSTGIKRIRHYGLLASACKTVRLAQAREALAIPPLNPRAVESAADFMQRVANIDVLRCPDCRVGTLKVAEVVVGQPRLPSPAEAVRRQACRGPP
;
A
#
# COMPACT_ATOMS: atom_id res chain seq x y z
N MET A 1 2.36 -3.88 28.63
CA MET A 1 3.07 -2.63 28.25
C MET A 1 4.18 -2.97 27.25
N LEU A 2 4.53 -2.04 26.35
CA LEU A 2 5.56 -2.28 25.32
C LEU A 2 7.00 -2.25 25.87
N GLY A 3 7.17 -1.87 27.13
CA GLY A 3 8.48 -1.56 27.70
C GLY A 3 9.02 -0.22 27.21
N GLY A 4 10.20 0.11 27.63
CA GLY A 4 10.86 1.38 27.31
C GLY A 4 12.21 1.47 27.98
N HIS A 5 12.67 2.68 28.12
CA HIS A 5 13.87 2.98 28.92
C HIS A 5 13.72 4.34 29.60
N VAL A 6 14.36 4.47 30.75
CA VAL A 6 14.51 5.74 31.43
C VAL A 6 15.78 6.39 30.92
N GLU A 7 15.65 7.59 30.42
CA GLU A 7 16.79 8.41 30.00
C GLU A 7 17.04 9.49 31.06
N ARG A 8 18.30 9.66 31.45
CA ARG A 8 18.73 10.65 32.39
C ARG A 8 19.72 11.63 31.79
N CYS A 9 19.56 12.90 32.10
CA CYS A 9 20.47 13.95 31.67
C CYS A 9 21.77 13.90 32.46
N GLY A 10 22.92 13.90 31.80
CA GLY A 10 24.22 13.95 32.45
C GLY A 10 24.61 15.31 33.05
N HIS A 11 23.74 16.34 32.96
CA HIS A 11 24.03 17.69 33.44
C HIS A 11 23.08 18.14 34.57
N CYS A 12 21.78 17.85 34.49
CA CYS A 12 20.77 18.32 35.45
C CYS A 12 19.93 17.20 36.06
N ASP A 13 20.31 15.95 35.84
CA ASP A 13 19.63 14.74 36.32
C ASP A 13 18.15 14.63 35.94
N HIS A 14 17.67 15.47 35.01
CA HIS A 14 16.33 15.34 34.48
C HIS A 14 16.10 13.94 33.88
N GLU A 15 15.00 13.31 34.27
CA GLU A 15 14.61 11.99 33.77
C GLU A 15 13.38 12.05 32.88
N ARG A 16 13.38 11.24 31.84
CA ARG A 16 12.19 10.99 31.04
C ARG A 16 12.07 9.51 30.67
N ILE A 17 10.84 9.06 30.49
CA ILE A 17 10.57 7.71 30.01
C ILE A 17 10.36 7.75 28.48
N ALA A 18 11.18 6.99 27.75
CA ALA A 18 11.03 6.76 26.32
C ALA A 18 10.46 5.36 26.09
N TYR A 19 9.24 5.29 25.57
CA TYR A 19 8.56 4.01 25.32
C TYR A 19 9.01 3.39 24.01
N ASN A 20 9.09 2.05 23.99
CA ASN A 20 9.38 1.29 22.77
C ASN A 20 8.28 1.43 21.72
N SER A 21 8.68 1.45 20.46
CA SER A 21 7.76 1.42 19.35
C SER A 21 6.90 0.14 19.35
N CYS A 22 5.60 0.27 19.16
CA CYS A 22 4.70 -0.88 19.06
C CYS A 22 4.90 -1.70 17.77
N ARG A 23 5.68 -1.18 16.80
CA ARG A 23 5.95 -1.77 15.49
C ARG A 23 4.68 -2.21 14.72
N ASN A 24 3.52 -1.72 15.16
CA ASN A 24 2.26 -2.05 14.51
C ASN A 24 2.08 -1.19 13.26
N ARG A 25 1.82 -1.85 12.13
CA ARG A 25 1.63 -1.16 10.83
C ARG A 25 0.42 -0.20 10.80
N HIS A 26 -0.48 -0.32 11.76
CA HIS A 26 -1.65 0.56 11.88
C HIS A 26 -1.43 1.72 12.85
N CYS A 27 -0.31 1.75 13.56
CA CYS A 27 -0.01 2.83 14.49
C CYS A 27 0.42 4.09 13.72
N PRO A 28 -0.30 5.20 13.84
CA PRO A 28 0.06 6.43 13.13
C PRO A 28 1.36 7.04 13.65
N GLN A 29 1.68 6.82 14.92
CA GLN A 29 2.86 7.35 15.57
C GLN A 29 4.13 6.58 15.23
N CYS A 30 4.11 5.25 15.36
CA CYS A 30 5.27 4.40 15.09
C CYS A 30 5.60 4.24 13.61
N GLY A 31 4.63 4.48 12.73
CA GLY A 31 4.75 4.27 11.29
C GLY A 31 5.56 5.34 10.53
N ALA A 32 5.82 6.51 11.12
CA ALA A 32 6.41 7.65 10.43
C ALA A 32 7.79 7.33 9.84
N ARG A 33 8.70 6.79 10.65
CA ARG A 33 10.05 6.40 10.22
C ARG A 33 10.05 5.31 9.15
N ALA A 34 9.23 4.28 9.32
CA ALA A 34 9.10 3.21 8.34
C ALA A 34 8.56 3.72 6.99
N LYS A 35 7.62 4.65 7.05
CA LYS A 35 7.07 5.35 5.87
C LYS A 35 8.16 6.14 5.15
N ASP A 36 8.91 6.96 5.87
CA ASP A 36 9.99 7.76 5.29
C ASP A 36 11.08 6.87 4.69
N ALA A 37 11.52 5.84 5.42
CA ALA A 37 12.48 4.88 4.92
C ALA A 37 12.02 4.18 3.64
N TRP A 38 10.75 3.81 3.56
CA TRP A 38 10.16 3.24 2.36
C TRP A 38 10.17 4.25 1.20
N LEU A 39 9.72 5.48 1.45
CA LEU A 39 9.68 6.54 0.43
C LEU A 39 11.08 6.82 -0.13
N GLN A 40 12.05 7.05 0.73
CA GLN A 40 13.43 7.29 0.34
C GLN A 40 13.99 6.14 -0.52
N GLY A 41 13.70 4.88 -0.13
CA GLY A 41 14.09 3.71 -0.91
C GLY A 41 13.45 3.70 -2.31
N ARG A 42 12.17 4.07 -2.42
CA ARG A 42 11.48 4.11 -3.72
C ARG A 42 11.96 5.27 -4.60
N VAL A 43 12.24 6.44 -3.99
CA VAL A 43 12.82 7.59 -4.73
C VAL A 43 14.19 7.23 -5.28
N ALA A 44 15.04 6.59 -4.50
CA ALA A 44 16.36 6.16 -4.97
C ALA A 44 16.28 5.15 -6.13
N GLU A 45 15.32 4.23 -6.11
CA GLU A 45 15.10 3.23 -7.15
C GLU A 45 14.36 3.80 -8.39
N ALA A 46 13.85 5.02 -8.32
CA ALA A 46 13.08 5.59 -9.41
C ALA A 46 13.94 5.80 -10.66
N LEU A 47 13.36 5.48 -11.81
CA LEU A 47 13.94 5.72 -13.11
C LEU A 47 13.58 7.15 -13.59
N PRO A 48 14.42 7.82 -14.39
CA PRO A 48 14.18 9.18 -14.89
C PRO A 48 13.20 9.19 -16.08
N VAL A 49 12.07 8.54 -15.91
CA VAL A 49 11.00 8.47 -16.89
C VAL A 49 9.69 8.97 -16.25
N PRO A 50 8.70 9.40 -17.04
CA PRO A 50 7.37 9.72 -16.50
C PRO A 50 6.76 8.52 -15.79
N TYR A 51 5.90 8.77 -14.80
CA TYR A 51 5.17 7.73 -14.08
C TYR A 51 3.66 7.93 -14.20
N ALA A 52 2.97 6.88 -14.59
CA ALA A 52 1.50 6.84 -14.59
C ALA A 52 0.99 6.41 -13.20
N HIS A 53 -0.05 7.08 -12.73
CA HIS A 53 -0.82 6.68 -11.56
C HIS A 53 -2.18 6.15 -12.03
N LEU A 54 -2.41 4.86 -11.80
CA LEU A 54 -3.65 4.20 -12.15
C LEU A 54 -4.34 3.69 -10.87
N VAL A 55 -5.67 3.60 -10.91
CA VAL A 55 -6.47 3.01 -9.83
C VAL A 55 -7.39 1.96 -10.43
N PHE A 56 -7.44 0.79 -9.83
CA PHE A 56 -8.33 -0.30 -10.19
C PHE A 56 -9.23 -0.61 -8.99
N ALA A 57 -10.52 -0.38 -9.12
CA ALA A 57 -11.48 -0.56 -8.05
C ALA A 57 -12.43 -1.72 -8.31
N LEU A 58 -12.73 -2.47 -7.25
CA LEU A 58 -13.79 -3.49 -7.29
C LEU A 58 -15.16 -2.85 -7.08
N PRO A 59 -16.20 -3.33 -7.78
CA PRO A 59 -17.57 -2.93 -7.52
C PRO A 59 -18.01 -3.23 -6.08
N HIS A 60 -18.83 -2.36 -5.50
CA HIS A 60 -19.34 -2.53 -4.13
C HIS A 60 -20.13 -3.83 -3.92
N SER A 61 -20.73 -4.38 -4.98
CA SER A 61 -21.41 -5.68 -4.97
C SER A 61 -20.48 -6.85 -4.60
N LEU A 62 -19.15 -6.67 -4.66
CA LEU A 62 -18.18 -7.65 -4.19
C LEU A 62 -17.79 -7.49 -2.70
N ASN A 63 -18.41 -6.56 -1.97
CA ASN A 63 -18.09 -6.35 -0.55
C ASN A 63 -18.52 -7.52 0.35
N SER A 64 -19.58 -8.26 0.00
CA SER A 64 -19.99 -9.49 0.68
C SER A 64 -18.95 -10.58 0.51
N LEU A 65 -18.50 -10.81 -0.72
CA LEU A 65 -17.43 -11.75 -1.04
C LEU A 65 -16.13 -11.40 -0.32
N TYR A 66 -15.75 -10.12 -0.28
CA TYR A 66 -14.59 -9.67 0.48
C TYR A 66 -14.74 -9.95 1.98
N GLY A 67 -15.94 -9.77 2.53
CA GLY A 67 -16.22 -10.08 3.94
C GLY A 67 -15.97 -11.55 4.27
N ALA A 68 -16.40 -12.44 3.39
CA ALA A 68 -16.26 -13.90 3.53
C ALA A 68 -14.83 -14.40 3.22
N HIS A 69 -14.21 -13.86 2.16
CA HIS A 69 -12.93 -14.35 1.61
C HIS A 69 -11.91 -13.21 1.36
N PRO A 70 -11.51 -12.42 2.39
CA PRO A 70 -10.72 -11.21 2.19
C PRO A 70 -9.36 -11.47 1.53
N ARG A 71 -8.67 -12.54 1.92
CA ARG A 71 -7.38 -12.91 1.32
C ARG A 71 -7.52 -13.23 -0.17
N TRP A 72 -8.49 -14.08 -0.51
CA TRP A 72 -8.71 -14.47 -1.90
C TRP A 72 -9.04 -13.25 -2.79
N VAL A 73 -9.94 -12.38 -2.34
CA VAL A 73 -10.32 -11.17 -3.09
C VAL A 73 -9.12 -10.24 -3.29
N ILE A 74 -8.30 -10.04 -2.24
CA ILE A 74 -7.11 -9.21 -2.34
C ILE A 74 -6.09 -9.81 -3.31
N ASP A 75 -5.78 -11.10 -3.18
CA ASP A 75 -4.80 -11.76 -4.03
C ASP A 75 -5.24 -11.76 -5.50
N THR A 76 -6.54 -12.00 -5.75
CA THR A 76 -7.13 -11.95 -7.10
C THR A 76 -7.11 -10.52 -7.67
N LEU A 77 -7.41 -9.50 -6.85
CA LEU A 77 -7.33 -8.10 -7.27
C LEU A 77 -5.90 -7.73 -7.70
N PHE A 78 -4.90 -8.09 -6.89
CA PHE A 78 -3.50 -7.88 -7.25
C PHE A 78 -3.11 -8.63 -8.53
N ALA A 79 -3.49 -9.89 -8.64
CA ALA A 79 -3.16 -10.73 -9.80
C ALA A 79 -3.81 -10.20 -11.08
N ALA A 80 -5.11 -9.91 -11.05
CA ALA A 80 -5.84 -9.39 -12.21
C ALA A 80 -5.26 -8.05 -12.68
N THR A 81 -4.95 -7.13 -11.74
CA THR A 81 -4.33 -5.84 -12.06
C THR A 81 -2.94 -6.03 -12.65
N ALA A 82 -2.09 -6.86 -12.03
CA ALA A 82 -0.73 -7.09 -12.49
C ALA A 82 -0.70 -7.74 -13.89
N GLN A 83 -1.54 -8.73 -14.13
CA GLN A 83 -1.67 -9.39 -15.43
C GLN A 83 -2.19 -8.42 -16.50
N THR A 84 -3.15 -7.55 -16.16
CA THR A 84 -3.65 -6.52 -17.09
C THR A 84 -2.54 -5.57 -17.50
N LEU A 85 -1.81 -5.01 -16.54
CA LEU A 85 -0.70 -4.09 -16.82
C LEU A 85 0.44 -4.75 -17.61
N SER A 86 0.76 -6.00 -17.30
CA SER A 86 1.77 -6.76 -18.03
C SER A 86 1.35 -7.07 -19.47
N GLU A 87 0.09 -7.46 -19.70
CA GLU A 87 -0.45 -7.71 -21.04
C GLU A 87 -0.40 -6.45 -21.90
N PHE A 88 -0.81 -5.30 -21.35
CA PHE A 88 -0.74 -4.03 -22.07
C PHE A 88 0.69 -3.61 -22.36
N THR A 89 1.62 -3.88 -21.46
CA THR A 89 3.06 -3.61 -21.66
C THR A 89 3.64 -4.42 -22.81
N ASN A 90 3.18 -5.65 -22.99
CA ASN A 90 3.64 -6.56 -24.06
C ASN A 90 2.91 -6.35 -25.41
N ASN A 91 2.09 -5.32 -25.53
CA ASN A 91 1.38 -5.02 -26.75
C ASN A 91 2.04 -3.87 -27.53
N PRO A 92 2.48 -4.09 -28.80
CA PRO A 92 3.17 -3.10 -29.60
C PRO A 92 2.34 -1.83 -29.89
N LYS A 93 1.04 -1.92 -29.72
CA LYS A 93 0.14 -0.76 -29.81
C LYS A 93 0.40 0.28 -28.73
N TRP A 94 0.94 -0.15 -27.57
CA TRP A 94 1.14 0.70 -26.39
C TRP A 94 2.60 0.95 -26.06
N ILE A 95 3.46 -0.04 -26.20
CA ILE A 95 4.90 0.08 -25.96
C ILE A 95 5.63 -0.19 -27.28
N ALA A 96 6.42 0.77 -27.73
CA ALA A 96 7.18 0.65 -28.97
C ALA A 96 8.16 -0.53 -28.87
N GLY A 97 8.20 -1.37 -29.91
CA GLY A 97 9.11 -2.53 -29.94
C GLY A 97 8.67 -3.73 -29.10
N ALA A 98 7.49 -3.67 -28.46
CA ALA A 98 6.91 -4.85 -27.86
C ALA A 98 6.53 -5.85 -28.98
N ASP A 99 6.81 -7.13 -28.73
CA ASP A 99 6.45 -8.21 -29.63
C ASP A 99 5.69 -9.28 -28.84
N ALA A 100 4.41 -9.42 -29.11
CA ALA A 100 3.54 -10.38 -28.46
C ALA A 100 3.82 -11.85 -28.85
N GLY A 101 4.62 -12.09 -29.91
CA GLY A 101 4.80 -13.40 -30.54
C GLY A 101 6.13 -14.10 -30.25
N ASN A 102 7.22 -13.36 -30.01
CA ASN A 102 8.58 -13.91 -30.03
C ASN A 102 9.23 -14.17 -28.67
N GLY A 103 8.49 -14.20 -27.56
CA GLY A 103 9.05 -14.49 -26.24
C GLY A 103 9.96 -13.39 -25.66
N ASN A 104 10.19 -12.30 -26.37
CA ASN A 104 10.91 -11.13 -25.89
C ASN A 104 9.99 -10.27 -24.99
N GLY A 105 9.60 -10.84 -23.88
CA GLY A 105 8.68 -10.19 -22.97
C GLY A 105 9.20 -8.86 -22.45
N MET A 106 8.41 -7.81 -22.66
CA MET A 106 8.64 -6.51 -22.04
C MET A 106 8.43 -6.60 -20.54
N MET A 107 9.38 -6.13 -19.78
CA MET A 107 9.33 -6.11 -18.32
C MET A 107 9.02 -4.71 -17.82
N PRO A 108 7.79 -4.44 -17.35
CA PRO A 108 7.41 -3.16 -16.77
C PRO A 108 8.02 -2.94 -15.37
N ALA A 109 7.97 -1.72 -14.89
CA ALA A 109 8.31 -1.38 -13.52
C ALA A 109 7.09 -0.77 -12.83
N PHE A 110 6.41 -1.51 -11.93
CA PHE A 110 5.28 -0.96 -11.20
C PHE A 110 5.13 -1.50 -9.78
N THR A 111 4.49 -0.69 -8.96
CA THR A 111 4.13 -1.02 -7.58
C THR A 111 2.62 -0.90 -7.42
N LEU A 112 1.99 -1.91 -6.84
CA LEU A 112 0.59 -1.91 -6.48
C LEU A 112 0.42 -1.70 -4.97
N ILE A 113 -0.51 -0.83 -4.58
CA ILE A 113 -0.79 -0.45 -3.20
C ILE A 113 -2.27 -0.62 -2.92
N LEU A 114 -2.61 -1.52 -2.00
CA LEU A 114 -3.98 -1.82 -1.61
C LEU A 114 -4.55 -0.74 -0.71
N HIS A 115 -5.74 -0.26 -1.06
CA HIS A 115 -6.62 0.50 -0.20
C HIS A 115 -7.97 -0.22 -0.06
N THR A 116 -8.58 -0.11 1.10
CA THR A 116 -9.88 -0.76 1.38
C THR A 116 -10.95 0.24 1.82
N TRP A 117 -10.69 1.56 1.72
CA TRP A 117 -11.52 2.64 2.27
C TRP A 117 -11.79 3.76 1.28
N THR A 118 -12.92 4.41 1.47
CA THR A 118 -13.26 5.74 0.94
C THR A 118 -12.79 6.83 1.91
N GLN A 119 -12.96 8.09 1.56
CA GLN A 119 -12.61 9.20 2.45
C GLN A 119 -13.48 9.26 3.71
N ASP A 120 -14.71 8.78 3.65
CA ASP A 120 -15.66 8.65 4.78
C ASP A 120 -15.54 7.32 5.51
N LEU A 121 -14.43 6.59 5.29
CA LEU A 121 -14.09 5.33 5.94
C LEU A 121 -15.04 4.16 5.63
N ARG A 122 -15.81 4.23 4.57
CA ARG A 122 -16.60 3.09 4.10
C ARG A 122 -15.71 2.10 3.33
N ARG A 123 -16.17 0.87 3.22
CA ARG A 123 -15.44 -0.16 2.50
C ARG A 123 -15.45 0.13 0.99
N HIS A 124 -14.27 0.29 0.43
CA HIS A 124 -14.04 0.43 -1.01
C HIS A 124 -12.69 -0.18 -1.38
N ILE A 125 -12.71 -1.32 -2.02
CA ILE A 125 -11.52 -2.13 -2.25
C ILE A 125 -10.93 -1.76 -3.59
N HIS A 126 -9.72 -1.23 -3.59
CA HIS A 126 -9.03 -0.81 -4.80
C HIS A 126 -7.51 -0.86 -4.62
N VAL A 127 -6.81 -0.93 -5.73
CA VAL A 127 -5.35 -0.82 -5.76
C VAL A 127 -4.94 0.42 -6.54
N HIS A 128 -3.96 1.13 -6.01
CA HIS A 128 -3.22 2.16 -6.72
C HIS A 128 -2.01 1.52 -7.38
N ALA A 129 -1.83 1.77 -8.67
CA ALA A 129 -0.65 1.37 -9.41
C ALA A 129 0.21 2.60 -9.71
N VAL A 130 1.49 2.52 -9.38
CA VAL A 130 2.52 3.47 -9.83
C VAL A 130 3.39 2.74 -10.81
N MET A 131 3.37 3.19 -12.06
CA MET A 131 4.01 2.50 -13.17
C MET A 131 4.91 3.45 -13.94
N ALA A 132 6.16 3.06 -14.16
CA ALA A 132 7.05 3.75 -15.07
C ALA A 132 6.51 3.69 -16.51
N CYS A 133 6.54 4.81 -17.23
CA CYS A 133 6.07 4.88 -18.61
C CYS A 133 7.16 4.33 -19.54
N GLY A 134 7.12 3.04 -19.75
CA GLY A 134 8.06 2.28 -20.56
C GLY A 134 8.31 0.90 -19.96
N ALA A 135 9.18 0.13 -20.61
CA ALA A 135 9.55 -1.21 -20.19
C ALA A 135 10.95 -1.59 -20.70
N LEU A 136 11.58 -2.53 -20.00
CA LEU A 136 12.85 -3.13 -20.40
C LEU A 136 12.57 -4.40 -21.20
N ASP A 137 13.21 -4.58 -22.34
CA ASP A 137 13.17 -5.85 -23.06
C ASP A 137 14.15 -6.89 -22.49
N SER A 138 14.11 -8.10 -23.01
CA SER A 138 15.03 -9.17 -22.60
C SER A 138 16.50 -8.89 -22.95
N GLY A 139 16.74 -8.05 -23.97
CA GLY A 139 18.08 -7.61 -24.39
C GLY A 139 18.65 -6.46 -23.54
N GLY A 140 17.89 -5.95 -22.57
CA GLY A 140 18.35 -4.86 -21.70
C GLY A 140 18.15 -3.47 -22.30
N LYS A 141 17.33 -3.30 -23.33
CA LYS A 141 17.01 -2.00 -23.94
C LYS A 141 15.73 -1.45 -23.35
N TRP A 142 15.71 -0.15 -23.03
CA TRP A 142 14.49 0.53 -22.58
C TRP A 142 13.62 0.96 -23.75
N HIS A 143 12.33 0.66 -23.68
CA HIS A 143 11.32 1.02 -24.66
C HIS A 143 10.31 1.99 -24.08
N TYR A 144 9.97 3.03 -24.83
CA TYR A 144 9.02 4.06 -24.45
C TYR A 144 7.60 3.77 -24.96
N PRO A 145 6.57 4.46 -24.43
CA PRO A 145 5.22 4.36 -24.98
C PRO A 145 5.19 4.68 -26.49
N ALA A 146 4.45 3.88 -27.26
CA ALA A 146 4.34 4.03 -28.70
C ALA A 146 3.67 5.35 -29.14
N ARG A 147 2.91 5.96 -28.23
CA ARG A 147 2.23 7.24 -28.48
C ARG A 147 2.70 8.29 -27.47
N LYS A 148 3.14 9.45 -27.99
CA LYS A 148 3.44 10.65 -27.17
C LYS A 148 2.14 11.26 -26.66
N ARG A 149 1.45 10.61 -25.71
CA ARG A 149 0.23 11.11 -25.09
C ARG A 149 0.37 11.10 -23.58
N ASN A 150 -0.44 11.93 -22.93
CA ASN A 150 -0.53 12.05 -21.49
C ASN A 150 -1.10 10.80 -20.77
N PHE A 151 -1.39 9.71 -21.50
CA PHE A 151 -1.88 8.45 -20.99
C PHE A 151 -0.99 7.30 -21.47
N LEU A 152 -0.66 6.41 -20.55
CA LEU A 152 0.09 5.20 -20.88
C LEU A 152 -0.82 4.19 -21.61
N PHE A 153 -2.03 3.98 -21.12
CA PHE A 153 -3.02 3.02 -21.64
C PHE A 153 -4.43 3.61 -21.61
N PRO A 154 -5.33 3.22 -22.54
CA PRO A 154 -6.73 3.66 -22.53
C PRO A 154 -7.50 2.99 -21.38
N VAL A 155 -8.24 3.80 -20.63
CA VAL A 155 -8.93 3.42 -19.39
C VAL A 155 -10.01 2.37 -19.65
N GLU A 156 -10.80 2.52 -20.72
CA GLU A 156 -11.87 1.61 -21.08
C GLU A 156 -11.34 0.21 -21.40
N ALA A 157 -10.24 0.14 -22.15
CA ALA A 157 -9.60 -1.14 -22.47
C ALA A 157 -9.02 -1.80 -21.22
N LEU A 158 -8.37 -1.02 -20.33
CA LEU A 158 -7.89 -1.53 -19.03
C LEU A 158 -9.05 -2.08 -18.19
N SER A 159 -10.17 -1.35 -18.12
CA SER A 159 -11.37 -1.77 -17.38
C SER A 159 -11.92 -3.10 -17.87
N CYS A 160 -12.06 -3.23 -19.18
CA CYS A 160 -12.58 -4.44 -19.81
C CYS A 160 -11.71 -5.67 -19.52
N VAL A 161 -10.38 -5.55 -19.72
CA VAL A 161 -9.43 -6.67 -19.50
C VAL A 161 -9.32 -7.01 -18.01
N PHE A 162 -9.24 -6.00 -17.14
CA PHE A 162 -9.19 -6.19 -15.69
C PHE A 162 -10.43 -6.94 -15.18
N ARG A 163 -11.64 -6.48 -15.58
CA ARG A 163 -12.91 -7.16 -15.28
C ARG A 163 -12.89 -8.61 -15.77
N GLY A 164 -12.48 -8.85 -17.01
CA GLY A 164 -12.42 -10.19 -17.59
C GLY A 164 -11.53 -11.13 -16.78
N LYS A 165 -10.32 -10.69 -16.41
CA LYS A 165 -9.39 -11.49 -15.61
C LYS A 165 -9.91 -11.78 -14.20
N PHE A 166 -10.46 -10.78 -13.52
CA PHE A 166 -11.04 -10.99 -12.19
C PHE A 166 -12.24 -11.95 -12.23
N MET A 167 -13.14 -11.77 -13.21
CA MET A 167 -14.32 -12.62 -13.38
C MET A 167 -13.96 -14.06 -13.78
N ALA A 168 -12.94 -14.26 -14.58
CA ALA A 168 -12.43 -15.59 -14.90
C ALA A 168 -11.91 -16.31 -13.64
N ALA A 169 -11.10 -15.62 -12.82
CA ALA A 169 -10.63 -16.15 -11.54
C ALA A 169 -11.77 -16.44 -10.56
N LEU A 170 -12.78 -15.57 -10.52
CA LEU A 170 -13.95 -15.73 -9.66
C LEU A 170 -14.77 -16.96 -10.07
N LYS A 171 -14.98 -17.16 -11.37
CA LYS A 171 -15.66 -18.34 -11.91
C LYS A 171 -14.91 -19.64 -11.60
N ALA A 172 -13.60 -19.65 -11.81
CA ALA A 172 -12.74 -20.81 -11.51
C ALA A 172 -12.76 -21.15 -10.01
N ALA A 173 -12.59 -20.16 -9.13
CA ALA A 173 -12.62 -20.37 -7.69
C ALA A 173 -13.96 -20.91 -7.17
N ARG A 174 -15.07 -20.47 -7.78
CA ARG A 174 -16.39 -21.01 -7.48
C ARG A 174 -16.50 -22.48 -7.93
N GLN A 175 -16.07 -22.80 -9.13
CA GLN A 175 -16.10 -24.18 -9.67
C GLN A 175 -15.25 -25.15 -8.84
N GLU A 176 -14.16 -24.66 -8.26
CA GLU A 176 -13.25 -25.39 -7.39
C GLU A 176 -13.71 -25.44 -5.92
N GLY A 177 -14.87 -24.91 -5.56
CA GLY A 177 -15.38 -24.91 -4.19
C GLY A 177 -14.61 -24.02 -3.21
N ARG A 178 -13.74 -23.11 -3.69
CA ARG A 178 -12.90 -22.26 -2.81
C ARG A 178 -13.64 -21.10 -2.15
N LEU A 179 -14.91 -20.90 -2.48
CA LEU A 179 -15.71 -19.74 -2.04
C LEU A 179 -16.99 -20.15 -1.27
N GLU A 180 -16.92 -21.23 -0.50
CA GLU A 180 -18.09 -21.82 0.21
C GLU A 180 -18.77 -20.87 1.20
N ARG A 181 -18.04 -19.93 1.79
CA ARG A 181 -18.59 -18.96 2.75
C ARG A 181 -19.22 -17.75 2.08
N ASP A 182 -19.18 -17.65 0.76
CA ASP A 182 -19.82 -16.54 0.06
C ASP A 182 -21.33 -16.75 0.03
N PRO A 183 -22.15 -15.83 0.56
CA PRO A 183 -23.60 -15.98 0.62
C PRO A 183 -24.27 -16.06 -0.76
N GLU A 184 -23.56 -15.70 -1.83
CA GLU A 184 -24.07 -15.71 -3.20
C GLU A 184 -23.44 -16.84 -4.05
N THR A 185 -23.09 -17.97 -3.42
CA THR A 185 -22.56 -19.16 -4.11
C THR A 185 -23.64 -20.00 -4.77
N GLU A 186 -24.88 -19.93 -4.33
CA GLU A 186 -26.01 -20.64 -4.95
C GLU A 186 -26.21 -20.21 -6.40
N ASP A 187 -26.61 -21.14 -7.27
CA ASP A 187 -26.67 -20.91 -8.72
C ASP A 187 -27.54 -19.73 -9.15
N GLY A 188 -28.67 -19.53 -8.48
CA GLY A 188 -29.55 -18.39 -8.74
C GLY A 188 -28.89 -17.06 -8.43
N ALA A 189 -28.36 -16.93 -7.21
CA ALA A 189 -27.67 -15.73 -6.74
C ALA A 189 -26.39 -15.45 -7.55
N TRP A 190 -25.65 -16.51 -7.90
CA TRP A 190 -24.47 -16.40 -8.77
C TRP A 190 -24.78 -15.80 -10.13
N LYS A 191 -25.84 -16.30 -10.82
CA LYS A 191 -26.21 -15.76 -12.16
C LYS A 191 -26.59 -14.29 -12.09
N VAL A 192 -27.31 -13.88 -11.04
CA VAL A 192 -27.70 -12.48 -10.82
C VAL A 192 -26.46 -11.62 -10.60
N ARG A 193 -25.56 -12.04 -9.69
CA ARG A 193 -24.28 -11.33 -9.43
C ARG A 193 -23.45 -11.22 -10.70
N GLN A 194 -23.25 -12.31 -11.41
CA GLN A 194 -22.46 -12.33 -12.65
C GLN A 194 -23.02 -11.32 -13.67
N LYS A 195 -24.33 -11.33 -13.90
CA LYS A 195 -24.99 -10.37 -14.80
C LYS A 195 -24.78 -8.93 -14.34
N ALA A 196 -24.91 -8.65 -13.06
CA ALA A 196 -24.71 -7.33 -12.49
C ALA A 196 -23.24 -6.85 -12.65
N LEU A 197 -22.26 -7.73 -12.43
CA LEU A 197 -20.83 -7.41 -12.58
C LEU A 197 -20.41 -7.15 -14.02
N TYR A 198 -21.07 -7.75 -15.02
CA TYR A 198 -20.80 -7.47 -16.43
C TYR A 198 -21.60 -6.28 -16.98
N ARG A 199 -22.68 -5.87 -16.32
CA ARG A 199 -23.56 -4.80 -16.79
C ARG A 199 -22.91 -3.41 -16.79
N HIS A 200 -21.96 -3.18 -15.88
CA HIS A 200 -21.29 -1.91 -15.71
C HIS A 200 -19.78 -2.06 -15.91
N ASP A 201 -19.17 -1.03 -16.43
CA ASP A 201 -17.71 -0.96 -16.46
C ASP A 201 -17.17 -0.79 -15.06
N TRP A 202 -16.07 -1.51 -14.78
CA TRP A 202 -15.40 -1.39 -13.51
C TRP A 202 -14.55 -0.13 -13.50
N VAL A 203 -14.51 0.53 -12.35
CA VAL A 203 -13.80 1.79 -12.25
C VAL A 203 -12.30 1.56 -12.39
N VAL A 204 -11.76 1.99 -13.51
CA VAL A 204 -10.33 2.19 -13.71
C VAL A 204 -10.11 3.69 -13.94
N TYR A 205 -9.19 4.27 -13.20
CA TYR A 205 -8.84 5.68 -13.33
C TYR A 205 -7.35 5.79 -13.66
N ALA A 206 -7.02 6.61 -14.63
CA ALA A 206 -5.65 6.95 -14.98
C ALA A 206 -5.46 8.45 -14.88
N LYS A 207 -4.50 8.86 -14.07
CA LYS A 207 -4.09 10.27 -13.98
C LYS A 207 -2.96 10.51 -14.95
N THR A 208 -3.02 11.64 -15.66
CA THR A 208 -1.90 12.15 -16.47
C THR A 208 -0.61 12.03 -15.69
N PRO A 209 0.49 11.57 -16.29
CA PRO A 209 1.76 11.45 -15.61
C PRO A 209 2.11 12.76 -14.91
N LEU A 210 2.28 12.73 -13.61
CA LEU A 210 2.76 13.85 -12.83
C LEU A 210 4.26 14.04 -13.14
N GLY A 211 4.72 15.25 -13.14
CA GLY A 211 6.01 15.72 -13.66
C GLY A 211 7.29 15.12 -13.06
N GLY A 212 7.24 13.90 -12.53
CA GLY A 212 8.40 13.16 -12.06
C GLY A 212 8.06 12.09 -11.04
N SER A 213 8.93 11.09 -10.92
CA SER A 213 8.81 9.97 -9.99
C SER A 213 8.67 10.41 -8.54
N ALA A 214 9.38 11.45 -8.12
CA ALA A 214 9.36 11.96 -6.75
C ALA A 214 7.98 12.44 -6.31
N GLN A 215 7.27 13.19 -7.16
CA GLN A 215 5.94 13.71 -6.84
C GLN A 215 4.90 12.59 -6.72
N VAL A 216 4.96 11.59 -7.61
CA VAL A 216 4.05 10.43 -7.55
C VAL A 216 4.31 9.60 -6.31
N LEU A 217 5.58 9.37 -5.98
CA LEU A 217 5.99 8.61 -4.80
C LEU A 217 5.67 9.35 -3.50
N GLU A 218 5.85 10.67 -3.46
CA GLU A 218 5.43 11.49 -2.32
C GLU A 218 3.92 11.43 -2.11
N TYR A 219 3.14 11.60 -3.17
CA TYR A 219 1.69 11.45 -3.12
C TYR A 219 1.29 10.09 -2.56
N LEU A 220 1.89 9.01 -3.04
CA LEU A 220 1.59 7.66 -2.59
C LEU A 220 2.11 7.36 -1.19
N SER A 221 3.22 7.94 -0.77
CA SER A 221 3.73 7.77 0.58
C SER A 221 2.72 8.22 1.64
N ARG A 222 1.88 9.19 1.30
CA ARG A 222 0.80 9.66 2.18
C ARG A 222 -0.23 8.57 2.47
N TYR A 223 -0.35 7.57 1.58
CA TYR A 223 -1.35 6.50 1.67
C TYR A 223 -0.76 5.12 2.02
N THR A 224 0.54 4.91 1.82
CA THR A 224 1.17 3.58 1.97
C THR A 224 1.25 3.09 3.40
N HIS A 225 1.47 4.00 4.36
CA HIS A 225 1.68 3.67 5.77
C HIS A 225 0.56 4.17 6.69
N ARG A 226 -0.55 4.64 6.13
CA ARG A 226 -1.72 5.07 6.90
C ARG A 226 -2.81 4.01 6.83
N THR A 227 -3.48 3.80 7.95
CA THR A 227 -4.72 3.04 7.96
C THR A 227 -5.86 4.01 7.87
N ALA A 228 -6.57 4.00 6.76
CA ALA A 228 -7.82 4.69 6.51
C ALA A 228 -7.86 6.22 6.77
N ILE A 229 -7.30 6.71 7.87
CA ILE A 229 -7.37 8.13 8.25
C ILE A 229 -6.04 8.64 8.83
N SER A 230 -5.75 9.93 8.65
CA SER A 230 -4.65 10.62 9.34
C SER A 230 -5.17 11.43 10.50
N ASN A 231 -4.32 11.68 11.51
CA ASN A 231 -4.69 12.48 12.68
C ASN A 231 -5.20 13.88 12.30
N GLU A 232 -4.61 14.51 11.29
CA GLU A 232 -5.02 15.83 10.78
C GLU A 232 -6.45 15.86 10.24
N ARG A 233 -7.01 14.72 9.91
CA ARG A 233 -8.39 14.59 9.45
C ARG A 233 -9.39 14.42 10.59
N ILE A 234 -8.94 14.13 11.80
CA ILE A 234 -9.75 14.11 13.01
C ILE A 234 -9.78 15.55 13.53
N VAL A 235 -10.88 16.25 13.27
CA VAL A 235 -11.02 17.70 13.55
C VAL A 235 -11.37 17.93 15.00
N ALA A 236 -12.24 17.09 15.57
CA ALA A 236 -12.69 17.18 16.95
C ALA A 236 -13.18 15.82 17.45
N THR A 237 -13.09 15.63 18.76
CA THR A 237 -13.75 14.55 19.49
C THR A 237 -14.55 15.20 20.63
N SER A 238 -15.83 14.94 20.69
CA SER A 238 -16.73 15.55 21.69
C SER A 238 -17.75 14.51 22.17
N GLY A 239 -17.69 14.17 23.45
CA GLY A 239 -18.59 13.20 24.04
C GLY A 239 -18.51 11.85 23.30
N ARG A 240 -19.61 11.50 22.62
CA ARG A 240 -19.72 10.24 21.87
C ARG A 240 -19.45 10.37 20.38
N GLU A 241 -19.07 11.55 19.89
CA GLU A 241 -18.91 11.82 18.46
C GLU A 241 -17.46 12.13 18.08
N VAL A 242 -17.10 11.72 16.87
CA VAL A 242 -15.84 12.08 16.19
C VAL A 242 -16.19 12.86 14.93
N VAL A 243 -15.60 14.04 14.78
CA VAL A 243 -15.75 14.91 13.59
C VAL A 243 -14.53 14.70 12.70
N ILE A 244 -14.76 14.25 11.48
CA ILE A 244 -13.70 14.07 10.49
C ILE A 244 -13.84 15.04 9.32
N SER A 245 -12.70 15.43 8.75
CA SER A 245 -12.64 16.20 7.50
C SER A 245 -12.63 15.22 6.33
N VAL A 246 -13.61 15.36 5.42
CA VAL A 246 -13.70 14.60 4.17
C VAL A 246 -13.74 15.56 2.99
N ARG A 247 -13.38 15.08 1.79
CA ARG A 247 -13.50 15.86 0.57
C ARG A 247 -14.98 16.07 0.26
N ALA A 248 -15.38 17.32 -0.06
CA ALA A 248 -16.77 17.64 -0.30
C ALA A 248 -17.23 17.19 -1.68
N ASP A 249 -16.39 17.42 -2.68
CA ASP A 249 -16.67 17.13 -4.09
C ASP A 249 -15.37 16.86 -4.87
N ASP A 250 -15.50 16.64 -6.17
CA ASP A 250 -14.37 16.43 -7.07
C ASP A 250 -13.54 17.69 -7.33
N LYS A 251 -14.06 18.88 -7.02
CA LYS A 251 -13.37 20.17 -7.14
C LYS A 251 -12.47 20.49 -5.95
N GLY A 252 -12.49 19.66 -4.89
CA GLY A 252 -11.51 19.70 -3.80
C GLY A 252 -11.98 20.41 -2.53
N GLY A 253 -13.24 20.79 -2.41
CA GLY A 253 -13.81 21.31 -1.17
C GLY A 253 -13.67 20.33 0.01
N LYS A 254 -13.73 20.84 1.23
CA LYS A 254 -13.73 20.02 2.46
C LYS A 254 -15.07 20.20 3.17
N ARG A 255 -15.66 19.08 3.60
CA ARG A 255 -16.81 19.06 4.51
C ARG A 255 -16.46 18.34 5.80
N ARG A 256 -17.17 18.66 6.86
CA ARG A 256 -17.08 17.95 8.14
C ARG A 256 -18.15 16.87 8.19
N GLU A 257 -17.77 15.67 8.57
CA GLU A 257 -18.67 14.54 8.81
C GLU A 257 -18.60 14.17 10.28
N ARG A 258 -19.77 14.10 10.92
CA ARG A 258 -19.91 13.66 12.31
C ARG A 258 -20.25 12.19 12.30
N ILE A 259 -19.53 11.42 13.08
CA ILE A 259 -19.68 9.97 13.17
C ILE A 259 -19.72 9.62 14.65
N GLU A 260 -20.67 8.80 15.04
CA GLU A 260 -20.74 8.25 16.39
C GLU A 260 -19.47 7.45 16.68
N GLY A 261 -18.93 7.54 17.92
CA GLY A 261 -17.59 7.01 18.25
C GLY A 261 -17.46 5.50 18.03
N SER A 262 -18.49 4.72 18.36
CA SER A 262 -18.50 3.27 18.12
C SER A 262 -18.48 2.96 16.63
N GLU A 263 -19.26 3.69 15.84
CA GLU A 263 -19.29 3.55 14.38
C GLU A 263 -17.97 3.98 13.74
N PHE A 264 -17.32 5.04 14.26
CA PHE A 264 -15.99 5.44 13.80
C PHE A 264 -14.96 4.33 14.03
N VAL A 265 -14.94 3.75 15.24
CA VAL A 265 -14.05 2.61 15.54
C VAL A 265 -14.38 1.42 14.66
N ARG A 266 -15.66 1.09 14.49
CA ARG A 266 -16.12 0.00 13.60
C ARG A 266 -15.60 0.21 12.16
N ARG A 267 -15.74 1.41 11.61
CA ARG A 267 -15.23 1.74 10.26
C ARG A 267 -13.72 1.57 10.18
N ILE A 268 -12.96 2.06 11.15
CA ILE A 268 -11.49 1.86 11.18
C ILE A 268 -11.14 0.36 11.20
N MET A 269 -11.83 -0.43 12.02
CA MET A 269 -11.57 -1.87 12.14
C MET A 269 -11.82 -2.65 10.85
N LEU A 270 -12.75 -2.19 9.98
CA LEU A 270 -12.97 -2.80 8.65
C LEU A 270 -11.72 -2.77 7.75
N HIS A 271 -10.75 -1.89 8.05
CA HIS A 271 -9.54 -1.67 7.24
C HIS A 271 -8.30 -2.30 7.85
N VAL A 272 -8.43 -2.93 9.01
CA VAL A 272 -7.37 -3.70 9.64
C VAL A 272 -7.24 -5.04 8.89
N LEU A 273 -6.17 -5.18 8.13
CA LEU A 273 -5.93 -6.38 7.34
C LEU A 273 -5.43 -7.54 8.21
N SER A 274 -5.88 -8.73 7.91
CA SER A 274 -5.42 -9.95 8.56
C SER A 274 -3.90 -10.12 8.44
N THR A 275 -3.32 -10.84 9.40
CA THR A 275 -1.88 -11.17 9.42
C THR A 275 -1.45 -11.85 8.12
N GLY A 276 -0.28 -11.47 7.61
CA GLY A 276 0.31 -12.04 6.40
C GLY A 276 -0.18 -11.42 5.08
N ILE A 277 -1.18 -10.52 5.08
CA ILE A 277 -1.56 -9.79 3.87
C ILE A 277 -0.59 -8.64 3.62
N LYS A 278 0.10 -8.67 2.47
CA LYS A 278 0.98 -7.58 2.01
C LYS A 278 0.15 -6.53 1.29
N ARG A 279 0.18 -5.30 1.80
CA ARG A 279 -0.52 -4.14 1.19
C ARG A 279 0.18 -3.57 -0.02
N ILE A 280 1.49 -3.74 -0.12
CA ILE A 280 2.34 -3.21 -1.17
C ILE A 280 2.99 -4.40 -1.86
N ARG A 281 2.87 -4.46 -3.19
CA ARG A 281 3.50 -5.50 -4.00
C ARG A 281 4.19 -4.86 -5.19
N HIS A 282 5.40 -5.33 -5.47
CA HIS A 282 6.25 -4.87 -6.57
C HIS A 282 6.28 -5.88 -7.69
N TYR A 283 6.24 -5.41 -8.92
CA TYR A 283 6.15 -6.25 -10.11
C TYR A 283 7.13 -5.85 -11.19
N GLY A 284 7.38 -6.77 -12.12
CA GLY A 284 8.33 -6.58 -13.22
C GLY A 284 9.74 -6.30 -12.69
N LEU A 285 10.38 -5.24 -13.14
CA LEU A 285 11.74 -4.85 -12.71
C LEU A 285 11.87 -4.67 -11.19
N LEU A 286 10.78 -4.34 -10.51
CA LEU A 286 10.75 -4.09 -9.08
C LEU A 286 10.44 -5.32 -8.24
N ALA A 287 10.19 -6.48 -8.86
CA ALA A 287 9.93 -7.72 -8.16
C ALA A 287 11.17 -8.18 -7.39
N SER A 288 11.01 -8.57 -6.12
CA SER A 288 12.12 -8.87 -5.21
C SER A 288 13.09 -9.92 -5.76
N ALA A 289 12.60 -10.86 -6.54
CA ALA A 289 13.43 -11.95 -7.09
C ALA A 289 14.45 -11.48 -8.14
N CYS A 290 14.19 -10.40 -8.86
CA CYS A 290 15.05 -9.94 -9.97
C CYS A 290 15.42 -8.47 -9.89
N LYS A 291 14.94 -7.74 -8.89
CA LYS A 291 15.06 -6.27 -8.79
C LYS A 291 16.51 -5.78 -8.95
N THR A 292 17.45 -6.35 -8.23
CA THR A 292 18.83 -5.89 -8.21
C THR A 292 19.42 -5.89 -9.63
N VAL A 293 19.28 -7.01 -10.34
CA VAL A 293 19.83 -7.18 -11.69
C VAL A 293 19.06 -6.34 -12.70
N ARG A 294 17.74 -6.45 -12.72
CA ARG A 294 16.91 -5.80 -13.74
C ARG A 294 16.86 -4.28 -13.60
N LEU A 295 16.90 -3.78 -12.37
CA LEU A 295 16.95 -2.34 -12.14
C LEU A 295 18.32 -1.76 -12.55
N ALA A 296 19.43 -2.49 -12.34
CA ALA A 296 20.74 -2.10 -12.83
C ALA A 296 20.75 -2.01 -14.37
N GLN A 297 20.23 -3.02 -15.06
CA GLN A 297 20.09 -3.03 -16.52
C GLN A 297 19.23 -1.86 -17.03
N ALA A 298 18.09 -1.58 -16.37
CA ALA A 298 17.26 -0.45 -16.76
C ALA A 298 17.97 0.90 -16.56
N ARG A 299 18.77 1.03 -15.50
CA ARG A 299 19.56 2.24 -15.24
C ARG A 299 20.66 2.42 -16.29
N GLU A 300 21.35 1.36 -16.66
CA GLU A 300 22.33 1.35 -17.74
C GLU A 300 21.70 1.75 -19.07
N ALA A 301 20.57 1.14 -19.45
CA ALA A 301 19.81 1.47 -20.67
C ALA A 301 19.36 2.94 -20.73
N LEU A 302 19.16 3.57 -19.57
CA LEU A 302 18.78 4.98 -19.44
C LEU A 302 19.97 5.92 -19.18
N ALA A 303 21.19 5.40 -19.24
CA ALA A 303 22.44 6.14 -19.01
C ALA A 303 22.48 6.88 -17.65
N ILE A 304 21.98 6.24 -16.58
CA ILE A 304 21.99 6.80 -15.21
C ILE A 304 22.92 6.01 -14.29
N PRO A 305 23.54 6.68 -13.29
CA PRO A 305 24.48 6.02 -12.38
C PRO A 305 23.85 4.84 -11.62
N PRO A 306 24.66 3.85 -11.22
CA PRO A 306 24.23 2.78 -10.31
C PRO A 306 23.59 3.33 -9.03
N LEU A 307 22.79 2.50 -8.36
CA LEU A 307 22.25 2.85 -7.05
C LEU A 307 23.38 2.88 -6.01
N ASN A 308 23.48 3.99 -5.29
CA ASN A 308 24.36 4.05 -4.13
C ASN A 308 23.76 3.27 -2.96
N PRO A 309 24.58 2.49 -2.23
CA PRO A 309 24.15 1.87 -0.99
C PRO A 309 23.59 2.93 -0.03
N ARG A 310 22.44 2.63 0.54
CA ARG A 310 21.80 3.54 1.48
C ARG A 310 22.36 3.34 2.88
N ALA A 311 22.80 4.40 3.52
CA ALA A 311 23.13 4.39 4.94
C ALA A 311 21.83 4.17 5.78
N VAL A 312 21.97 3.36 6.82
CA VAL A 312 20.88 3.14 7.79
C VAL A 312 20.79 4.34 8.72
N GLU A 313 19.74 5.13 8.56
CA GLU A 313 19.50 6.30 9.40
C GLU A 313 19.03 5.89 10.79
N SER A 314 19.63 6.47 11.85
CA SER A 314 19.20 6.27 13.23
C SER A 314 17.85 6.97 13.50
N ALA A 315 17.21 6.68 14.65
CA ALA A 315 15.99 7.39 15.04
C ALA A 315 16.27 8.87 15.38
N ALA A 316 17.44 9.15 15.93
CA ALA A 316 17.86 10.51 16.26
C ALA A 316 18.09 11.34 14.96
N ASP A 317 18.83 10.80 13.99
CA ASP A 317 19.06 11.47 12.72
C ASP A 317 17.74 11.72 11.96
N PHE A 318 16.82 10.74 11.99
CA PHE A 318 15.50 10.89 11.41
C PHE A 318 14.72 12.05 12.04
N MET A 319 14.71 12.15 13.38
CA MET A 319 13.99 13.22 14.09
C MET A 319 14.64 14.58 13.86
N GLN A 320 15.97 14.64 13.82
CA GLN A 320 16.71 15.86 13.49
C GLN A 320 16.38 16.34 12.06
N ARG A 321 16.38 15.43 11.10
CA ARG A 321 16.11 15.77 9.69
C ARG A 321 14.65 16.16 9.42
N VAL A 322 13.68 15.44 10.00
CA VAL A 322 12.26 15.61 9.66
C VAL A 322 11.55 16.64 10.51
N ALA A 323 11.93 16.74 11.79
CA ALA A 323 11.26 17.60 12.76
C ALA A 323 12.17 18.71 13.31
N ASN A 324 13.45 18.74 12.95
CA ASN A 324 14.48 19.59 13.55
C ASN A 324 14.55 19.46 15.07
N ILE A 325 14.38 18.23 15.57
CA ILE A 325 14.41 17.90 16.99
C ILE A 325 15.63 17.04 17.26
N ASP A 326 16.55 17.54 18.08
CA ASP A 326 17.61 16.74 18.69
C ASP A 326 17.02 15.97 19.89
N VAL A 327 16.70 14.70 19.66
CA VAL A 327 16.09 13.85 20.71
C VAL A 327 17.05 13.44 21.81
N LEU A 328 18.34 13.64 21.61
CA LEU A 328 19.37 13.36 22.64
C LEU A 328 19.59 14.55 23.57
N ARG A 329 19.21 15.75 23.16
CA ARG A 329 19.35 16.96 23.96
C ARG A 329 18.32 16.98 25.08
N CYS A 330 18.74 17.30 26.30
CA CYS A 330 17.86 17.43 27.45
C CYS A 330 16.82 18.56 27.20
N PRO A 331 15.51 18.27 27.33
CA PRO A 331 14.47 19.29 27.12
C PRO A 331 14.42 20.33 28.23
N ASP A 332 14.90 19.99 29.41
CA ASP A 332 14.88 20.84 30.58
C ASP A 332 16.06 21.85 30.57
N CYS A 333 17.28 21.40 30.77
CA CYS A 333 18.43 22.30 30.78
C CYS A 333 18.92 22.74 29.40
N ARG A 334 18.56 22.05 28.34
CA ARG A 334 18.95 22.31 26.94
C ARG A 334 20.47 22.29 26.69
N VAL A 335 21.27 21.81 27.65
CA VAL A 335 22.74 21.74 27.60
C VAL A 335 23.20 20.30 27.63
N GLY A 336 22.70 19.49 28.55
CA GLY A 336 23.10 18.11 28.75
C GLY A 336 22.52 17.15 27.73
N THR A 337 23.14 15.98 27.64
CA THR A 337 22.70 14.89 26.77
C THR A 337 21.98 13.81 27.56
N LEU A 338 20.88 13.33 27.08
CA LEU A 338 20.13 12.21 27.65
C LEU A 338 20.82 10.89 27.33
N LYS A 339 21.02 10.07 28.36
CA LYS A 339 21.59 8.72 28.26
C LYS A 339 20.62 7.71 28.89
N VAL A 340 20.57 6.50 28.33
CA VAL A 340 19.79 5.41 28.94
C VAL A 340 20.37 5.06 30.28
N ALA A 341 19.59 5.26 31.35
CA ALA A 341 19.93 4.94 32.73
C ALA A 341 19.36 3.58 33.15
N GLU A 342 18.15 3.25 32.70
CA GLU A 342 17.45 2.03 33.07
C GLU A 342 16.61 1.50 31.91
N VAL A 343 16.46 0.18 31.82
CA VAL A 343 15.59 -0.49 30.82
C VAL A 343 14.31 -0.95 31.51
N VAL A 344 13.18 -0.39 31.08
CA VAL A 344 11.86 -0.81 31.55
C VAL A 344 11.37 -2.00 30.70
N VAL A 345 11.39 -3.17 31.31
CA VAL A 345 10.98 -4.41 30.62
C VAL A 345 9.47 -4.38 30.34
N GLY A 346 9.11 -4.64 29.09
CA GLY A 346 7.72 -4.76 28.70
C GLY A 346 7.07 -6.04 29.26
N GLN A 347 5.79 -5.98 29.62
CA GLN A 347 5.06 -7.19 29.91
C GLN A 347 4.92 -8.05 28.65
N PRO A 348 5.03 -9.39 28.74
CA PRO A 348 4.81 -10.28 27.62
C PRO A 348 3.45 -9.98 26.97
N ARG A 349 3.43 -9.91 25.65
CA ARG A 349 2.18 -9.78 24.92
C ARG A 349 1.33 -11.01 25.19
N LEU A 350 0.14 -10.82 25.73
CA LEU A 350 -0.83 -11.93 25.78
C LEU A 350 -0.98 -12.49 24.35
N PRO A 351 -0.85 -13.80 24.16
CA PRO A 351 -1.03 -14.40 22.83
C PRO A 351 -2.42 -14.02 22.33
N SER A 352 -2.52 -13.69 21.05
CA SER A 352 -3.82 -13.49 20.44
C SER A 352 -4.67 -14.78 20.57
N PRO A 353 -6.00 -14.70 20.59
CA PRO A 353 -6.84 -15.90 20.64
C PRO A 353 -6.44 -16.95 19.58
N ALA A 354 -6.02 -16.52 18.39
CA ALA A 354 -5.54 -17.41 17.33
C ALA A 354 -4.16 -18.04 17.64
N GLU A 355 -3.27 -17.34 18.32
CA GLU A 355 -1.99 -17.89 18.77
C GLU A 355 -2.16 -18.80 19.98
N ALA A 356 -3.12 -18.50 20.87
CA ALA A 356 -3.47 -19.37 21.98
C ALA A 356 -4.03 -20.72 21.48
N VAL A 357 -4.90 -20.71 20.50
CA VAL A 357 -5.45 -21.91 19.87
C VAL A 357 -4.34 -22.72 19.16
N ARG A 358 -3.42 -22.10 18.45
CA ARG A 358 -2.29 -22.79 17.81
C ARG A 358 -1.33 -23.42 18.82
N ARG A 359 -1.08 -22.77 19.97
CA ARG A 359 -0.24 -23.34 21.04
C ARG A 359 -0.91 -24.51 21.75
N GLN A 360 -2.23 -24.54 21.83
CA GLN A 360 -2.96 -25.72 22.32
C GLN A 360 -2.97 -26.88 21.32
N ALA A 361 -3.08 -26.61 20.04
CA ALA A 361 -3.03 -27.64 18.98
C ALA A 361 -1.64 -28.29 18.81
N CYS A 362 -0.56 -27.60 19.22
CA CYS A 362 0.80 -28.14 19.20
C CYS A 362 1.18 -28.92 20.48
N ARG A 363 0.34 -28.91 21.51
CA ARG A 363 0.45 -29.80 22.66
C ARG A 363 -0.51 -30.95 22.38
N GLY A 364 -0.01 -32.05 21.78
CA GLY A 364 -0.76 -33.28 21.65
C GLY A 364 -1.35 -33.74 22.99
N PRO A 365 -2.39 -34.59 22.96
CA PRO A 365 -2.97 -35.09 24.19
C PRO A 365 -1.91 -35.85 25.02
N PRO A 366 -2.04 -35.84 26.36
CA PRO A 366 -1.11 -36.46 27.27
C PRO A 366 -0.92 -37.95 27.02
#